data_373d93c77720ba7a39e22f7b83baf3d3
#
_entry.id   373d93c77720ba7a39e22f7b83baf3d3
#
_cell.length_a   1.000
_cell.length_b   1.000
_cell.length_c   1.000
_cell.angle_alpha   90.00
_cell.angle_beta   90.00
_cell.angle_gamma   90.00
#
_symmetry.space_group_name_H-M   'P 1'
#
loop_
_entity.id
_entity.type
_entity.pdbx_description
1 polymer ?
#
loop_
_entity_poly.entity_id
_entity_poly.type
_entity_poly.pdbx_seq_one_letter_code
_entity_poly.pdbx_strand_id
1 'polypeptide(L)'
;MVSKQVSRWLAVTAIWLFFYLALNSMVGDSPTMDEQNHVARGFTYLRTGDPRLSVEHPPLVNAVSALPLLTMPEIDLPLDDASWQRQPPDVFWYLFADKFLWETNRDLDIQKILFLSRLPVVYL
;
A
#
# COMPACT_ATOMS: atom_id res chain seq x y z
N MET A 1 -25.78 8.99 -34.93
CA MET A 1 -25.34 7.67 -34.42
C MET A 1 -23.81 7.63 -34.45
N VAL A 2 -23.13 7.56 -33.34
CA VAL A 2 -21.65 7.52 -33.27
C VAL A 2 -21.17 6.19 -33.86
N SER A 3 -20.17 6.23 -34.76
CA SER A 3 -19.65 5.00 -35.36
C SER A 3 -18.98 4.12 -34.29
N LYS A 4 -19.03 2.77 -34.45
CA LYS A 4 -18.38 1.82 -33.54
C LYS A 4 -16.87 2.11 -33.35
N GLN A 5 -16.23 2.62 -34.37
CA GLN A 5 -14.82 2.97 -34.36
C GLN A 5 -14.56 4.20 -33.47
N VAL A 6 -15.39 5.25 -33.61
CA VAL A 6 -15.30 6.44 -32.74
C VAL A 6 -15.54 6.09 -31.29
N SER A 7 -16.54 5.25 -30.97
CA SER A 7 -16.81 4.78 -29.62
C SER A 7 -15.61 4.03 -29.01
N ARG A 8 -14.92 3.20 -29.81
CA ARG A 8 -13.69 2.49 -29.34
C ARG A 8 -12.57 3.46 -29.01
N TRP A 9 -12.31 4.45 -29.86
CA TRP A 9 -11.27 5.43 -29.61
C TRP A 9 -11.61 6.30 -28.40
N LEU A 10 -12.86 6.69 -28.21
CA LEU A 10 -13.30 7.42 -27.03
C LEU A 10 -13.07 6.59 -25.75
N ALA A 11 -13.40 5.30 -25.76
CA ALA A 11 -13.18 4.41 -24.62
C ALA A 11 -11.68 4.27 -24.30
N VAL A 12 -10.84 4.04 -25.30
CA VAL A 12 -9.39 3.95 -25.11
C VAL A 12 -8.82 5.25 -24.52
N THR A 13 -9.22 6.39 -25.09
CA THR A 13 -8.77 7.70 -24.59
C THR A 13 -9.23 7.94 -23.15
N ALA A 14 -10.48 7.58 -22.81
CA ALA A 14 -10.98 7.71 -21.44
C ALA A 14 -10.21 6.83 -20.43
N ILE A 15 -9.87 5.60 -20.82
CA ILE A 15 -9.05 4.70 -20.00
C ILE A 15 -7.65 5.28 -19.77
N TRP A 16 -6.99 5.76 -20.84
CA TRP A 16 -5.68 6.40 -20.71
C TRP A 16 -5.72 7.65 -19.83
N LEU A 17 -6.74 8.48 -20.00
CA LEU A 17 -6.93 9.66 -19.18
C LEU A 17 -7.16 9.28 -17.71
N PHE A 18 -7.95 8.24 -17.45
CA PHE A 18 -8.15 7.73 -16.09
C PHE A 18 -6.82 7.32 -15.43
N PHE A 19 -6.03 6.48 -16.10
CA PHE A 19 -4.73 6.07 -15.54
C PHE A 19 -3.76 7.23 -15.38
N TYR A 20 -3.73 8.14 -16.34
CA TYR A 20 -2.91 9.35 -16.24
C TYR A 20 -3.26 10.18 -15.01
N LEU A 21 -4.56 10.45 -14.80
CA LEU A 21 -5.03 11.23 -13.65
C LEU A 21 -4.80 10.48 -12.34
N ALA A 22 -5.07 9.17 -12.29
CA ALA A 22 -4.83 8.35 -11.10
C ALA A 22 -3.34 8.34 -10.71
N LEU A 23 -2.45 8.07 -11.65
CA LEU A 23 -1.01 8.07 -11.39
C LEU A 23 -0.51 9.46 -10.96
N ASN A 24 -1.01 10.51 -11.61
CA ASN A 24 -0.59 11.88 -11.28
C ASN A 24 -1.07 12.30 -9.87
N SER A 25 -2.26 11.87 -9.46
CA SER A 25 -2.77 12.14 -8.12
C SER A 25 -2.01 11.41 -7.00
N MET A 26 -1.34 10.31 -7.33
CA MET A 26 -0.55 9.55 -6.35
C MET A 26 0.78 10.23 -6.01
N VAL A 27 1.25 11.14 -6.84
CA VAL A 27 2.56 11.79 -6.67
C VAL A 27 2.45 12.92 -5.67
N GLY A 28 3.20 12.82 -4.58
CA GLY A 28 3.32 13.88 -3.57
C GLY A 28 2.19 13.92 -2.54
N ASP A 29 1.17 13.07 -2.65
CA ASP A 29 0.11 13.00 -1.65
C ASP A 29 0.61 12.32 -0.38
N SER A 30 0.35 12.95 0.77
CA SER A 30 0.58 12.34 2.08
C SER A 30 -0.31 11.11 2.27
N PRO A 31 0.15 10.09 3.03
CA PRO A 31 -0.69 8.95 3.32
C PRO A 31 -1.88 9.35 4.19
N THR A 32 -3.01 8.71 3.96
CA THR A 32 -4.08 8.70 4.95
C THR A 32 -3.70 7.77 6.10
N MET A 33 -4.34 7.94 7.26
CA MET A 33 -4.11 7.08 8.43
C MET A 33 -4.33 5.58 8.10
N ASP A 34 -5.37 5.28 7.32
CA ASP A 34 -5.67 3.91 6.94
C ASP A 34 -4.67 3.34 5.93
N GLU A 35 -4.18 4.15 5.01
CA GLU A 35 -3.22 3.72 3.99
C GLU A 35 -1.92 3.21 4.61
N GLN A 36 -1.33 3.94 5.55
CA GLN A 36 -0.11 3.48 6.24
C GLN A 36 -0.33 2.15 6.96
N ASN A 37 -1.53 1.94 7.53
CA ASN A 37 -1.89 0.69 8.17
C ASN A 37 -1.95 -0.47 7.16
N HIS A 38 -2.56 -0.26 6.01
CA HIS A 38 -2.66 -1.27 4.95
C HIS A 38 -1.29 -1.64 4.39
N VAL A 39 -0.42 -0.66 4.16
CA VAL A 39 0.95 -0.88 3.68
C VAL A 39 1.77 -1.68 4.69
N ALA A 40 1.77 -1.28 5.97
CA ALA A 40 2.50 -1.97 7.02
C ALA A 40 2.02 -3.41 7.22
N ARG A 41 0.69 -3.64 7.26
CA ARG A 41 0.08 -4.98 7.37
C ARG A 41 0.47 -5.88 6.20
N GLY A 42 0.36 -5.35 4.98
CA GLY A 42 0.66 -6.08 3.75
C GLY A 42 2.12 -6.49 3.67
N PHE A 43 3.03 -5.54 3.88
CA PHE A 43 4.46 -5.80 3.82
C PHE A 43 4.92 -6.77 4.92
N THR A 44 4.42 -6.59 6.15
CA THR A 44 4.74 -7.50 7.26
C THR A 44 4.25 -8.92 6.97
N TYR A 45 3.02 -9.06 6.47
CA TYR A 45 2.49 -10.37 6.09
C TYR A 45 3.33 -11.06 5.01
N LEU A 46 3.75 -10.33 3.98
CA LEU A 46 4.60 -10.89 2.92
C LEU A 46 5.99 -11.32 3.42
N ARG A 47 6.53 -10.62 4.40
CA ARG A 47 7.87 -10.89 4.94
C ARG A 47 7.88 -11.96 6.03
N THR A 48 6.81 -12.09 6.80
CA THR A 48 6.76 -12.97 7.98
C THR A 48 5.81 -14.15 7.82
N GLY A 49 4.81 -14.04 6.93
CA GLY A 49 3.70 -14.99 6.83
C GLY A 49 2.68 -14.87 7.96
N ASP A 50 2.86 -13.93 8.91
CA ASP A 50 2.02 -13.76 10.09
C ASP A 50 0.92 -12.71 9.85
N PRO A 51 -0.36 -13.08 9.89
CA PRO A 51 -1.48 -12.15 9.65
C PRO A 51 -1.90 -11.37 10.89
N ARG A 52 -1.16 -11.42 12.01
CA ARG A 52 -1.59 -10.83 13.30
C ARG A 52 -2.02 -9.38 13.27
N LEU A 53 -1.47 -8.57 12.35
CA LEU A 53 -1.87 -7.17 12.18
C LEU A 53 -3.19 -7.01 11.39
N SER A 54 -3.67 -8.07 10.74
CA SER A 54 -4.87 -8.05 9.89
C SER A 54 -6.10 -8.58 10.66
N VAL A 55 -6.34 -8.03 11.85
CA VAL A 55 -7.40 -8.49 12.77
C VAL A 55 -8.81 -8.26 12.19
N GLU A 56 -9.00 -7.16 11.46
CA GLU A 56 -10.31 -6.72 10.98
C GLU A 56 -10.60 -7.09 9.53
N HIS A 57 -9.57 -7.25 8.71
CA HIS A 57 -9.70 -7.44 7.26
C HIS A 57 -8.80 -8.57 6.75
N PRO A 58 -9.26 -9.34 5.74
CA PRO A 58 -8.41 -10.32 5.09
C PRO A 58 -7.11 -9.71 4.54
N PRO A 59 -5.95 -10.37 4.70
CA PRO A 59 -4.65 -9.79 4.37
C PRO A 59 -4.38 -9.66 2.85
N LEU A 60 -5.21 -10.26 1.99
CA LEU A 60 -4.94 -10.38 0.56
C LEU A 60 -4.73 -9.04 -0.15
N VAL A 61 -5.66 -8.09 0.01
CA VAL A 61 -5.56 -6.78 -0.66
C VAL A 61 -4.35 -6.01 -0.14
N ASN A 62 -4.11 -6.07 1.18
CA ASN A 62 -2.93 -5.46 1.79
C ASN A 62 -1.63 -6.06 1.23
N ALA A 63 -1.58 -7.39 1.10
CA ALA A 63 -0.43 -8.09 0.52
C ALA A 63 -0.22 -7.69 -0.95
N VAL A 64 -1.27 -7.63 -1.76
CA VAL A 64 -1.17 -7.22 -3.17
C VAL A 64 -0.64 -5.80 -3.29
N SER A 65 -1.13 -4.86 -2.49
CA SER A 65 -0.63 -3.48 -2.49
C SER A 65 0.85 -3.38 -2.08
N ALA A 66 1.30 -4.24 -1.18
CA ALA A 66 2.68 -4.25 -0.70
C ALA A 66 3.67 -5.05 -1.58
N LEU A 67 3.19 -5.82 -2.58
CA LEU A 67 4.07 -6.64 -3.45
C LEU A 67 5.22 -5.84 -4.07
N PRO A 68 5.03 -4.63 -4.64
CA PRO A 68 6.12 -3.88 -5.21
C PRO A 68 7.21 -3.50 -4.21
N LEU A 69 6.87 -3.40 -2.92
CA LEU A 69 7.83 -3.04 -1.87
C LEU A 69 8.88 -4.14 -1.63
N LEU A 70 8.62 -5.38 -2.05
CA LEU A 70 9.61 -6.46 -2.02
C LEU A 70 10.84 -6.18 -2.91
N THR A 71 10.74 -5.22 -3.82
CA THR A 71 11.89 -4.74 -4.63
C THR A 71 12.78 -3.76 -3.87
N MET A 72 12.42 -3.37 -2.65
CA MET A 72 13.14 -2.47 -1.78
C MET A 72 13.69 -3.24 -0.57
N PRO A 73 14.86 -3.91 -0.71
CA PRO A 73 15.42 -4.75 0.35
C PRO A 73 15.83 -3.96 1.60
N GLU A 74 15.96 -2.64 1.47
CA GLU A 74 16.29 -1.70 2.53
C GLU A 74 15.14 -1.44 3.51
N ILE A 75 13.91 -1.86 3.19
CA ILE A 75 12.77 -1.69 4.11
C ILE A 75 12.88 -2.69 5.27
N ASP A 76 12.93 -2.16 6.48
CA ASP A 76 12.98 -2.93 7.71
C ASP A 76 11.61 -3.01 8.42
N LEU A 77 11.46 -4.04 9.26
CA LEU A 77 10.28 -4.28 10.07
C LEU A 77 10.62 -4.14 11.56
N PRO A 78 9.86 -3.36 12.35
CA PRO A 78 10.07 -3.22 13.80
C PRO A 78 9.53 -4.44 14.59
N LEU A 79 10.08 -5.62 14.32
CA LEU A 79 9.58 -6.88 14.91
C LEU A 79 9.96 -7.05 16.40
N ASP A 80 10.89 -6.27 16.90
CA ASP A 80 11.28 -6.18 18.31
C ASP A 80 10.46 -5.15 19.10
N ASP A 81 9.67 -4.32 18.43
CA ASP A 81 8.82 -3.31 19.06
C ASP A 81 7.64 -3.92 19.83
N ALA A 82 7.25 -3.25 20.91
CA ALA A 82 6.14 -3.67 21.76
C ALA A 82 4.80 -3.78 21.01
N SER A 83 4.60 -3.00 19.94
CA SER A 83 3.40 -3.06 19.10
C SER A 83 3.31 -4.36 18.31
N TRP A 84 4.44 -4.98 17.93
CA TRP A 84 4.50 -6.29 17.30
C TRP A 84 4.40 -7.44 18.31
N GLN A 85 5.03 -7.30 19.48
CA GLN A 85 5.13 -8.38 20.47
C GLN A 85 3.79 -8.71 21.14
N ARG A 86 2.79 -7.83 21.05
CA ARG A 86 1.45 -8.08 21.60
C ARG A 86 0.68 -9.11 20.76
N GLN A 87 -0.09 -9.95 21.46
CA GLN A 87 -0.93 -10.94 20.81
C GLN A 87 -2.36 -10.38 20.59
N PRO A 88 -3.07 -10.83 19.54
CA PRO A 88 -4.49 -10.51 19.38
C PRO A 88 -5.31 -10.90 20.64
N PRO A 89 -6.34 -10.13 21.05
CA PRO A 89 -6.89 -8.95 20.38
C PRO A 89 -6.16 -7.62 20.67
N ASP A 90 -5.13 -7.61 21.52
CA ASP A 90 -4.48 -6.40 22.03
C ASP A 90 -3.40 -5.85 21.09
N VAL A 91 -3.42 -6.25 19.82
CA VAL A 91 -2.48 -5.75 18.80
C VAL A 91 -2.83 -4.32 18.45
N PHE A 92 -1.89 -3.42 18.69
CA PHE A 92 -1.98 -2.03 18.27
C PHE A 92 -1.41 -1.86 16.86
N TRP A 93 -2.12 -2.38 15.86
CA TRP A 93 -1.71 -2.34 14.45
C TRP A 93 -1.42 -0.93 13.91
N TYR A 94 -2.12 0.09 14.42
CA TYR A 94 -1.88 1.49 14.06
C TYR A 94 -0.56 2.02 14.64
N LEU A 95 -0.18 1.62 15.87
CA LEU A 95 1.12 1.99 16.44
C LEU A 95 2.26 1.29 15.71
N PHE A 96 2.05 0.03 15.30
CA PHE A 96 3.02 -0.67 14.47
C PHE A 96 3.21 0.02 13.11
N ALA A 97 2.13 0.44 12.47
CA ALA A 97 2.19 1.12 11.16
C ALA A 97 2.90 2.48 11.26
N ASP A 98 2.63 3.22 12.33
CA ASP A 98 3.30 4.50 12.61
C ASP A 98 4.81 4.28 12.82
N LYS A 99 5.16 3.32 13.66
CA LYS A 99 6.54 2.89 13.91
C LYS A 99 7.26 2.45 12.64
N PHE A 100 6.58 1.61 11.84
CA PHE A 100 7.11 1.10 10.58
C PHE A 100 7.44 2.23 9.61
N LEU A 101 6.51 3.13 9.35
CA LEU A 101 6.67 4.14 8.30
C LEU A 101 7.53 5.33 8.75
N TRP A 102 7.29 5.85 9.96
CA TRP A 102 7.83 7.15 10.37
C TRP A 102 9.06 7.07 11.27
N GLU A 103 9.33 5.91 11.88
CA GLU A 103 10.50 5.75 12.74
C GLU A 103 11.52 4.78 12.13
N THR A 104 11.10 3.54 11.83
CA THR A 104 12.01 2.49 11.35
C THR A 104 12.56 2.79 9.96
N ASN A 105 11.71 3.27 9.06
CA ASN A 105 12.07 3.56 7.66
C ASN A 105 12.15 5.06 7.35
N ARG A 106 12.27 5.92 8.36
CA ARG A 106 12.25 7.39 8.22
C ARG A 106 13.31 7.96 7.26
N ASP A 107 14.42 7.26 7.10
CA ASP A 107 15.54 7.68 6.26
C ASP A 107 15.37 7.23 4.80
N LEU A 108 14.32 6.46 4.50
CA LEU A 108 13.95 6.05 3.16
C LEU A 108 13.04 7.07 2.48
N ASP A 109 12.93 6.97 1.17
CA ASP A 109 11.97 7.76 0.40
C ASP A 109 10.52 7.24 0.65
N ILE A 110 9.84 7.84 1.62
CA ILE A 110 8.48 7.50 1.99
C ILE A 110 7.51 7.70 0.82
N GLN A 111 7.71 8.73 -0.01
CA GLN A 111 6.87 8.96 -1.19
C GLN A 111 7.00 7.81 -2.20
N LYS A 112 8.19 7.26 -2.36
CA LYS A 112 8.41 6.08 -3.20
C LYS A 112 7.71 4.84 -2.63
N ILE A 113 7.77 4.62 -1.31
CA ILE A 113 7.07 3.52 -0.64
C ILE A 113 5.56 3.64 -0.90
N LEU A 114 4.98 4.80 -0.66
CA LEU A 114 3.56 5.05 -0.87
C LEU A 114 3.16 4.90 -2.34
N PHE A 115 3.91 5.50 -3.24
CA PHE A 115 3.66 5.40 -4.68
C PHE A 115 3.64 3.94 -5.15
N LEU A 116 4.66 3.16 -4.76
CA LEU A 116 4.76 1.75 -5.13
C LEU A 116 3.59 0.93 -4.56
N SER A 117 3.15 1.21 -3.33
CA SER A 117 2.03 0.49 -2.72
C SER A 117 0.67 0.85 -3.32
N ARG A 118 0.52 2.04 -3.90
CA ARG A 118 -0.68 2.50 -4.60
C ARG A 118 -0.83 1.87 -5.99
N LEU A 119 0.30 1.58 -6.66
CA LEU A 119 0.28 1.08 -8.04
C LEU A 119 -0.63 -0.15 -8.24
N PRO A 120 -0.53 -1.24 -7.46
CA PRO A 120 -1.40 -2.40 -7.67
C PRO A 120 -2.88 -2.05 -7.49
N VAL A 121 -3.23 -1.13 -6.59
CA VAL A 121 -4.62 -0.74 -6.29
C VAL A 121 -5.27 0.00 -7.47
N VAL A 122 -4.48 0.78 -8.22
CA VAL A 122 -4.98 1.47 -9.42
C VAL A 122 -5.31 0.49 -10.56
N TYR A 123 -4.71 -0.70 -10.55
CA TYR A 123 -4.90 -1.73 -11.59
C TYR A 123 -5.87 -2.86 -11.18
N LEU A 124 -6.39 -2.84 -9.94
CA LEU A 124 -7.43 -3.77 -9.48
C LEU A 124 -8.83 -3.27 -9.86
#